data_17334fa835e6c17e6c4158bbf9ec9c46
#
_entry.id   17334fa835e6c17e6c4158bbf9ec9c46
#
_cell.length_a   1.000
_cell.length_b   1.000
_cell.length_c   1.000
_cell.angle_alpha   90.00
_cell.angle_beta   90.00
_cell.angle_gamma   90.00
#
_symmetry.space_group_name_H-M   'P 1'
#
loop_
_entity.id
_entity.type
_entity.pdbx_description
1 polymer ?
#
loop_
_entity_poly.entity_id
_entity_poly.type
_entity_poly.pdbx_seq_one_letter_code
_entity_poly.pdbx_strand_id
1 'polypeptide(L)'
;MNLTNNEKVTLPSGAELEMTLVPFSEGRRLYVAVTKALKSINLTANLEDANALKDAFIEVSTSKEVEDAILTCLKRCTYNNERILSWDFFEDVNRREDYLPLCWEVAKYNLYPFMKQLFARLSDHFGKTGLSQKPK
;
A
#
# COMPACT_ATOMS: atom_id res chain seq x y z
N MET A 1 13.10 -7.54 -6.41
CA MET A 1 11.75 -7.96 -6.71
C MET A 1 11.39 -7.61 -8.12
N ASN A 2 10.84 -8.57 -8.84
CA ASN A 2 10.37 -8.28 -10.18
C ASN A 2 8.89 -8.00 -10.13
N LEU A 3 8.48 -6.88 -10.70
CA LEU A 3 7.08 -6.58 -10.78
C LEU A 3 6.53 -7.19 -12.04
N THR A 4 5.44 -7.88 -11.90
CA THR A 4 4.73 -8.36 -13.07
C THR A 4 3.45 -7.57 -13.16
N ASN A 5 2.76 -7.65 -14.29
CA ASN A 5 1.52 -6.93 -14.45
C ASN A 5 0.44 -7.47 -13.54
N ASN A 6 0.52 -8.72 -13.13
CA ASN A 6 -0.45 -9.32 -12.24
C ASN A 6 0.26 -10.05 -11.13
N GLU A 7 -0.33 -10.03 -9.96
CA GLU A 7 0.23 -10.79 -8.84
C GLU A 7 -0.91 -11.28 -7.96
N LYS A 8 -0.79 -12.47 -7.40
CA LYS A 8 -1.81 -13.02 -6.53
C LYS A 8 -1.27 -13.16 -5.12
N VAL A 9 -2.11 -12.84 -4.15
CA VAL A 9 -1.75 -13.04 -2.75
C VAL A 9 -2.93 -13.66 -2.05
N THR A 10 -2.69 -14.37 -0.96
CA THR A 10 -3.75 -14.97 -0.16
C THR A 10 -3.98 -14.06 1.04
N LEU A 11 -5.23 -13.68 1.24
CA LEU A 11 -5.60 -12.81 2.34
C LEU A 11 -5.88 -13.62 3.60
N PRO A 12 -5.99 -12.99 4.77
CA PRO A 12 -6.17 -13.73 6.02
C PRO A 12 -7.35 -14.69 6.01
N SER A 13 -8.42 -14.36 5.33
CA SER A 13 -9.58 -15.22 5.29
C SER A 13 -9.38 -16.43 4.39
N GLY A 14 -8.30 -16.48 3.65
CA GLY A 14 -8.07 -17.51 2.65
C GLY A 14 -8.50 -17.09 1.27
N ALA A 15 -9.10 -15.91 1.11
CA ALA A 15 -9.50 -15.41 -0.19
C ALA A 15 -8.29 -15.10 -1.04
N GLU A 16 -8.41 -15.26 -2.34
CA GLU A 16 -7.31 -14.99 -3.24
C GLU A 16 -7.51 -13.65 -3.90
N LEU A 17 -6.57 -12.76 -3.72
CA LEU A 17 -6.60 -11.43 -4.33
C LEU A 17 -5.67 -11.43 -5.51
N GLU A 18 -6.19 -11.10 -6.69
CA GLU A 18 -5.35 -10.94 -7.86
C GLU A 18 -5.27 -9.46 -8.16
N MET A 19 -4.06 -8.93 -8.18
CA MET A 19 -3.83 -7.51 -8.37
C MET A 19 -3.26 -7.28 -9.76
N THR A 20 -3.71 -6.22 -10.40
CA THR A 20 -3.16 -5.80 -11.68
C THR A 20 -2.46 -4.48 -11.46
N LEU A 21 -1.25 -4.35 -11.98
CA LEU A 21 -0.51 -3.11 -11.84
C LEU A 21 -1.26 -2.00 -12.57
N VAL A 22 -1.53 -0.90 -11.88
CA VAL A 22 -2.32 0.17 -12.47
C VAL A 22 -1.47 1.02 -13.42
N PRO A 23 -2.10 1.78 -14.30
CA PRO A 23 -1.35 2.70 -15.15
C PRO A 23 -0.58 3.72 -14.32
N PHE A 24 0.47 4.24 -14.91
CA PHE A 24 1.36 5.17 -14.19
C PHE A 24 0.60 6.31 -13.53
N SER A 25 -0.36 6.91 -14.21
CA SER A 25 -1.05 8.07 -13.65
C SER A 25 -1.81 7.72 -12.38
N GLU A 26 -2.39 6.53 -12.33
CA GLU A 26 -3.12 6.09 -11.15
C GLU A 26 -2.17 5.73 -10.02
N GLY A 27 -1.08 5.09 -10.34
CA GLY A 27 -0.07 4.75 -9.34
C GLY A 27 0.56 6.00 -8.76
N ARG A 28 0.83 6.98 -9.60
CA ARG A 28 1.40 8.24 -9.14
C ARG A 28 0.41 8.98 -8.24
N ARG A 29 -0.87 8.94 -8.58
CA ARG A 29 -1.87 9.58 -7.75
C ARG A 29 -1.87 8.99 -6.35
N LEU A 30 -1.77 7.67 -6.25
CA LEU A 30 -1.70 7.01 -4.96
C LEU A 30 -0.43 7.42 -4.22
N TYR A 31 0.70 7.44 -4.93
CA TYR A 31 1.96 7.81 -4.32
C TYR A 31 1.91 9.24 -3.77
N VAL A 32 1.36 10.16 -4.53
CA VAL A 32 1.28 11.55 -4.11
C VAL A 32 0.35 11.68 -2.90
N ALA A 33 -0.79 11.00 -2.93
CA ALA A 33 -1.74 11.09 -1.83
C ALA A 33 -1.15 10.52 -0.54
N VAL A 34 -0.47 9.38 -0.63
CA VAL A 34 0.13 8.75 0.54
C VAL A 34 1.26 9.62 1.08
N THR A 35 2.12 10.12 0.20
CA THR A 35 3.24 10.93 0.63
C THR A 35 2.77 12.20 1.31
N LYS A 36 1.74 12.82 0.74
CA LYS A 36 1.21 14.05 1.30
C LYS A 36 0.60 13.78 2.68
N ALA A 37 -0.12 12.69 2.81
CA ALA A 37 -0.73 12.35 4.08
C ALA A 37 0.30 12.00 5.14
N LEU A 38 1.37 11.31 4.74
CA LEU A 38 2.42 10.98 5.68
C LEU A 38 3.14 12.21 6.21
N LYS A 39 3.24 13.24 5.38
CA LYS A 39 3.87 14.46 5.84
C LYS A 39 3.04 15.17 6.89
N SER A 40 1.75 14.94 6.91
CA SER A 40 0.89 15.64 7.84
C SER A 40 0.81 14.96 9.20
N ILE A 41 1.37 13.78 9.36
CA ILE A 41 1.37 13.13 10.65
C ILE A 41 2.80 13.17 11.20
N ASN A 42 2.90 13.16 12.52
CA ASN A 42 4.19 13.24 13.13
C ASN A 42 4.70 11.82 13.33
N LEU A 43 5.54 11.38 12.41
CA LEU A 43 6.01 10.02 12.47
C LEU A 43 7.20 9.93 13.39
N THR A 44 7.05 9.23 14.48
CA THR A 44 8.17 8.98 15.34
C THR A 44 8.63 7.54 15.22
N ALA A 45 7.94 6.76 14.42
CA ALA A 45 8.29 5.35 14.28
C ALA A 45 9.49 5.18 13.39
N ASN A 46 10.16 4.07 13.54
CA ASN A 46 11.28 3.73 12.70
C ASN A 46 10.75 3.11 11.42
N LEU A 47 10.81 3.82 10.34
CA LEU A 47 10.25 3.35 9.09
C LEU A 47 11.11 2.33 8.36
N GLU A 48 12.21 1.90 8.96
CA GLU A 48 12.97 0.80 8.40
C GLU A 48 12.22 -0.51 8.61
N ASP A 49 11.33 -0.55 9.59
CA ASP A 49 10.59 -1.75 9.89
C ASP A 49 9.36 -1.81 9.00
N ALA A 50 9.17 -2.92 8.33
CA ALA A 50 8.02 -3.09 7.45
C ALA A 50 6.71 -2.96 8.21
N ASN A 51 6.67 -3.40 9.47
CA ASN A 51 5.45 -3.25 10.24
C ASN A 51 5.17 -1.79 10.57
N ALA A 52 6.20 -1.00 10.81
CA ALA A 52 6.03 0.40 11.07
C ALA A 52 5.51 1.11 9.83
N LEU A 53 5.99 0.71 8.66
CA LEU A 53 5.53 1.30 7.42
C LEU A 53 4.08 0.93 7.16
N LYS A 54 3.71 -0.31 7.45
CA LYS A 54 2.34 -0.75 7.30
C LYS A 54 1.42 0.02 8.24
N ASP A 55 1.85 0.21 9.49
CA ASP A 55 1.07 0.96 10.45
C ASP A 55 0.90 2.40 10.03
N ALA A 56 1.95 3.00 9.49
CA ALA A 56 1.86 4.37 9.01
C ALA A 56 0.89 4.47 7.84
N PHE A 57 0.90 3.48 6.95
CA PHE A 57 -0.02 3.47 5.84
C PHE A 57 -1.46 3.36 6.35
N ILE A 58 -1.71 2.49 7.32
CA ILE A 58 -3.05 2.35 7.86
C ILE A 58 -3.51 3.66 8.48
N GLU A 59 -2.59 4.36 9.12
CA GLU A 59 -2.91 5.63 9.73
C GLU A 59 -3.40 6.64 8.68
N VAL A 60 -2.75 6.70 7.54
CA VAL A 60 -3.11 7.68 6.52
C VAL A 60 -4.21 7.19 5.58
N SER A 61 -4.57 5.92 5.67
CA SER A 61 -5.56 5.37 4.76
C SER A 61 -6.97 5.93 5.01
N THR A 62 -7.16 6.63 6.13
CA THR A 62 -8.44 7.28 6.40
C THR A 62 -8.54 8.63 5.71
N SER A 63 -7.44 9.13 5.12
CA SER A 63 -7.48 10.35 4.37
C SER A 63 -8.35 10.15 3.13
N LYS A 64 -9.20 11.10 2.82
CA LYS A 64 -10.09 11.00 1.67
C LYS A 64 -9.31 10.83 0.37
N GLU A 65 -8.21 11.54 0.23
CA GLU A 65 -7.42 11.46 -0.98
C GLU A 65 -6.79 10.10 -1.14
N VAL A 66 -6.28 9.53 -0.05
CA VAL A 66 -5.67 8.21 -0.09
C VAL A 66 -6.75 7.18 -0.36
N GLU A 67 -7.91 7.32 0.31
CA GLU A 67 -8.99 6.39 0.12
C GLU A 67 -9.45 6.35 -1.32
N ASP A 68 -9.64 7.52 -1.93
CA ASP A 68 -10.08 7.58 -3.31
C ASP A 68 -9.05 6.98 -4.26
N ALA A 69 -7.78 7.23 -3.99
CA ALA A 69 -6.72 6.71 -4.85
C ALA A 69 -6.61 5.19 -4.72
N ILE A 70 -6.81 4.67 -3.50
CA ILE A 70 -6.77 3.23 -3.30
C ILE A 70 -7.94 2.57 -4.01
N LEU A 71 -9.14 3.15 -3.92
CA LEU A 71 -10.29 2.56 -4.58
C LEU A 71 -10.06 2.46 -6.08
N THR A 72 -9.44 3.48 -6.67
CA THR A 72 -9.13 3.44 -8.09
C THR A 72 -8.26 2.22 -8.40
N CYS A 73 -7.32 1.92 -7.54
CA CYS A 73 -6.47 0.75 -7.75
C CYS A 73 -7.23 -0.56 -7.50
N LEU A 74 -8.14 -0.57 -6.52
CA LEU A 74 -8.91 -1.76 -6.23
C LEU A 74 -9.79 -2.16 -7.39
N LYS A 75 -10.23 -1.21 -8.19
CA LYS A 75 -11.09 -1.52 -9.31
C LYS A 75 -10.41 -2.35 -10.37
N ARG A 76 -9.10 -2.50 -10.27
CA ARG A 76 -8.36 -3.33 -11.21
C ARG A 76 -7.97 -4.67 -10.60
N CYS A 77 -8.56 -4.99 -9.45
CA CYS A 77 -8.25 -6.23 -8.76
C CYS A 77 -9.46 -7.14 -8.73
N THR A 78 -9.23 -8.44 -8.51
CA THR A 78 -10.32 -9.37 -8.28
C THR A 78 -10.08 -10.07 -6.95
N TYR A 79 -11.17 -10.40 -6.28
CA TYR A 79 -11.17 -11.07 -5.00
C TYR A 79 -11.95 -12.35 -5.23
N ASN A 80 -11.28 -13.48 -5.17
CA ASN A 80 -11.87 -14.77 -5.53
C ASN A 80 -12.56 -14.66 -6.88
N ASN A 81 -11.89 -14.02 -7.83
CA ASN A 81 -12.33 -13.84 -9.22
C ASN A 81 -13.51 -12.86 -9.38
N GLU A 82 -13.86 -12.14 -8.35
CA GLU A 82 -14.96 -11.16 -8.45
C GLU A 82 -14.35 -9.76 -8.42
N ARG A 83 -14.77 -8.89 -9.33
CA ARG A 83 -14.20 -7.56 -9.40
C ARG A 83 -14.68 -6.70 -8.25
N ILE A 84 -13.77 -5.84 -7.76
CA ILE A 84 -14.10 -4.90 -6.70
C ILE A 84 -14.45 -3.60 -7.39
N LEU A 85 -15.71 -3.19 -7.34
CA LEU A 85 -16.16 -2.01 -8.08
C LEU A 85 -16.41 -0.79 -7.21
N SER A 86 -16.63 -0.98 -5.92
CA SER A 86 -16.86 0.14 -5.01
C SER A 86 -16.65 -0.35 -3.60
N TRP A 87 -16.75 0.56 -2.64
CA TRP A 87 -16.61 0.18 -1.24
C TRP A 87 -17.75 -0.72 -0.78
N ASP A 88 -18.87 -0.76 -1.53
CA ASP A 88 -19.96 -1.65 -1.20
C ASP A 88 -19.54 -3.11 -1.24
N PHE A 89 -18.44 -3.41 -1.88
CA PHE A 89 -17.91 -4.76 -1.92
C PHE A 89 -17.71 -5.30 -0.51
N PHE A 90 -17.39 -4.42 0.45
CA PHE A 90 -17.12 -4.82 1.82
C PHE A 90 -18.35 -4.80 2.71
N GLU A 91 -19.54 -4.63 2.14
CA GLU A 91 -20.75 -4.79 2.92
C GLU A 91 -20.94 -6.23 3.35
N ASP A 92 -20.37 -7.16 2.60
CA ASP A 92 -20.39 -8.56 2.99
C ASP A 92 -19.48 -8.71 4.21
N VAL A 93 -20.05 -9.17 5.31
CA VAL A 93 -19.32 -9.30 6.56
C VAL A 93 -18.05 -10.13 6.42
N ASN A 94 -18.14 -11.18 5.59
CA ASN A 94 -16.98 -12.06 5.44
C ASN A 94 -15.81 -11.41 4.74
N ARG A 95 -16.04 -10.28 4.07
CA ARG A 95 -14.96 -9.58 3.39
C ARG A 95 -14.31 -8.52 4.25
N ARG A 96 -14.96 -8.13 5.35
CA ARG A 96 -14.48 -7.01 6.16
C ARG A 96 -13.17 -7.31 6.86
N GLU A 97 -12.96 -8.56 7.22
CA GLU A 97 -11.71 -8.88 7.90
C GLU A 97 -10.52 -8.74 6.96
N ASP A 98 -10.77 -8.79 5.65
CA ASP A 98 -9.70 -8.67 4.69
C ASP A 98 -9.49 -7.22 4.24
N TYR A 99 -10.33 -6.28 4.70
CA TYR A 99 -10.29 -4.91 4.18
C TYR A 99 -8.92 -4.25 4.33
N LEU A 100 -8.41 -4.16 5.54
CA LEU A 100 -7.11 -3.50 5.73
C LEU A 100 -5.96 -4.28 5.11
N PRO A 101 -5.87 -5.61 5.26
CA PRO A 101 -4.81 -6.34 4.58
C PRO A 101 -4.88 -6.20 3.06
N LEU A 102 -6.09 -6.17 2.51
CA LEU A 102 -6.26 -6.04 1.08
C LEU A 102 -5.77 -4.67 0.61
N CYS A 103 -6.16 -3.61 1.30
CA CYS A 103 -5.72 -2.27 0.93
C CYS A 103 -4.20 -2.16 1.01
N TRP A 104 -3.60 -2.77 2.03
CA TRP A 104 -2.15 -2.74 2.18
C TRP A 104 -1.46 -3.47 1.04
N GLU A 105 -1.97 -4.65 0.66
CA GLU A 105 -1.35 -5.41 -0.43
C GLU A 105 -1.43 -4.64 -1.74
N VAL A 106 -2.59 -4.05 -2.03
CA VAL A 106 -2.77 -3.31 -3.26
C VAL A 106 -1.89 -2.06 -3.27
N ALA A 107 -1.84 -1.36 -2.15
CA ALA A 107 -1.02 -0.16 -2.06
C ALA A 107 0.46 -0.50 -2.19
N LYS A 108 0.90 -1.54 -1.51
CA LYS A 108 2.30 -1.95 -1.55
C LYS A 108 2.71 -2.30 -2.98
N TYR A 109 1.88 -3.09 -3.65
CA TYR A 109 2.17 -3.53 -5.00
C TYR A 109 2.28 -2.35 -5.96
N ASN A 110 1.35 -1.43 -5.87
CA ASN A 110 1.33 -0.30 -6.81
C ASN A 110 2.30 0.81 -6.44
N LEU A 111 2.67 0.91 -5.17
CA LEU A 111 3.63 1.92 -4.76
C LEU A 111 5.07 1.46 -4.92
N TYR A 112 5.28 0.15 -5.12
CA TYR A 112 6.64 -0.37 -5.15
C TYR A 112 7.58 0.40 -6.07
N PRO A 113 7.20 0.74 -7.31
CA PRO A 113 8.12 1.46 -8.18
C PRO A 113 8.52 2.82 -7.61
N PHE A 114 7.62 3.45 -6.87
CA PHE A 114 7.88 4.75 -6.29
C PHE A 114 8.57 4.61 -4.93
N MET A 115 8.32 3.51 -4.25
CA MET A 115 8.87 3.30 -2.92
C MET A 115 10.36 3.10 -2.92
N LYS A 116 10.91 2.68 -4.04
CA LYS A 116 12.35 2.54 -4.13
C LYS A 116 13.01 3.87 -3.81
N GLN A 117 12.46 4.97 -4.34
CA GLN A 117 13.03 6.27 -4.04
C GLN A 117 12.69 6.72 -2.64
N LEU A 118 11.50 6.41 -2.17
CA LEU A 118 11.12 6.76 -0.83
C LEU A 118 12.02 6.05 0.17
N PHE A 119 12.26 4.76 -0.04
CA PHE A 119 13.14 4.01 0.83
C PHE A 119 14.56 4.54 0.77
N ALA A 120 15.02 4.97 -0.39
CA ALA A 120 16.35 5.53 -0.50
C ALA A 120 16.48 6.80 0.34
N ARG A 121 15.45 7.65 0.32
CA ARG A 121 15.50 8.84 1.12
C ARG A 121 15.46 8.55 2.60
N LEU A 122 14.62 7.60 3.01
CA LEU A 122 14.53 7.24 4.40
C LEU A 122 15.82 6.61 4.87
N SER A 123 16.41 5.80 4.01
CA SER A 123 17.66 5.16 4.34
C SER A 123 18.76 6.18 4.54
N ASP A 124 18.81 7.19 3.68
CA ASP A 124 19.79 8.25 3.84
C ASP A 124 19.57 8.99 5.15
N HIS A 125 18.31 9.26 5.47
CA HIS A 125 17.99 9.98 6.68
C HIS A 125 18.41 9.18 7.90
N PHE A 126 18.10 7.91 7.92
CA PHE A 126 18.46 7.06 9.05
C PHE A 126 19.93 6.70 9.05
N GLY A 127 20.53 6.66 7.89
CA GLY A 127 21.94 6.40 7.79
C GLY A 127 22.76 7.45 8.49
N LYS A 128 22.28 8.69 8.47
CA LYS A 128 23.00 9.75 9.14
C LYS A 128 22.96 9.58 10.63
N THR A 129 22.03 8.82 11.16
CA THR A 129 21.98 8.54 12.57
C THR A 129 22.68 7.24 12.90
N GLY A 130 23.18 6.58 11.91
CA GLY A 130 23.90 5.35 12.15
C GLY A 130 23.07 4.15 12.34
N LEU A 131 21.76 4.27 12.03
CA LEU A 131 20.95 3.18 12.29
C LEU A 131 20.98 2.16 11.31
N SER A 132 21.07 2.30 10.21
CA SER A 132 20.79 1.30 9.27
C SER A 132 21.93 0.84 8.61
N GLN A 133 22.97 0.81 9.12
CA GLN A 133 23.96 0.42 8.41
C GLN A 133 23.96 -0.90 8.07
N LYS A 134 23.56 -1.29 7.07
CA LYS A 134 23.49 -2.48 6.57
C LYS A 134 24.64 -2.84 6.00
N PRO A 135 25.15 -3.83 6.29
CA PRO A 135 26.28 -4.23 5.70
C PRO A 135 26.03 -4.57 4.37
N LYS A 136 25.72 -4.74 3.82
CA LYS A 136 25.49 -5.10 2.57
C LYS A 136 26.07 -6.13 2.26
#